data_39c136bd57f55ef16ae8db98b0ab5368
#
_entry.id   39c136bd57f55ef16ae8db98b0ab5368
#
_cell.length_a   1.000
_cell.length_b   1.000
_cell.length_c   1.000
_cell.angle_alpha   90.00
_cell.angle_beta   90.00
_cell.angle_gamma   90.00
#
_symmetry.space_group_name_H-M   'P 1'
#
loop_
_entity.id
_entity.type
_entity.pdbx_description
1 polymer ?
#
loop_
_entity_poly.entity_id
_entity_poly.type
_entity_poly.pdbx_seq_one_letter_code
_entity_poly.pdbx_strand_id
1 'polypeptide(L)'
;EVKEQEIFMGDFPLMTDSGTFIINGAERVIVSQLVRSPGVYFGKSYDKTGKELFTATLNPNRGAWLEYETDANDVFYVRIDKNRKIPVTVFIRALGLGDDAKIRDFFGEDERIEATIAKDSTKSEEEGLLETYRKLRPGEPPTVESASSHINGLFFDPRRYDLSRFGRYKMNKKLAIGRRIQGFVAARDIVAPLTGELLCAAGEKISAETAMAAEKSGVSLVYLALDDKEIKVISNGTVAANDFLSFDATECGINERVNFSELRAILDETSDVDEQRELLEKNRDRLISKTVTVDDIFASINYLNGLGHGVGTVDDIDHLGNRRIRSVGELLQNQ
;
A
#
# COMPACT_ATOMS: atom_id res chain seq x y z
N GLU A 1 7.69 -25.68 -34.21
CA GLU A 1 7.58 -24.93 -35.48
C GLU A 1 7.22 -23.48 -35.15
N VAL A 2 8.08 -22.55 -35.51
CA VAL A 2 7.82 -21.10 -35.36
C VAL A 2 7.09 -20.65 -36.62
N LYS A 3 5.93 -20.02 -36.46
CA LYS A 3 5.16 -19.43 -37.57
C LYS A 3 5.14 -17.92 -37.39
N GLU A 4 5.52 -17.20 -38.44
CA GLU A 4 5.45 -15.74 -38.51
C GLU A 4 4.31 -15.34 -39.42
N GLN A 5 3.51 -14.36 -39.01
CA GLN A 5 2.41 -13.82 -39.77
C GLN A 5 2.23 -12.33 -39.44
N GLU A 6 2.03 -11.53 -40.46
CA GLU A 6 1.66 -10.14 -40.28
C GLU A 6 0.15 -10.04 -39.97
N ILE A 7 -0.18 -9.30 -38.91
CA ILE A 7 -1.55 -9.06 -38.48
C ILE A 7 -1.78 -7.55 -38.47
N PHE A 8 -2.86 -7.11 -39.12
CA PHE A 8 -3.27 -5.71 -39.08
C PHE A 8 -3.78 -5.35 -37.67
N MET A 9 -3.09 -4.42 -37.01
CA MET A 9 -3.40 -4.00 -35.64
C MET A 9 -4.26 -2.72 -35.58
N GLY A 10 -4.48 -2.05 -36.69
CA GLY A 10 -5.20 -0.78 -36.81
C GLY A 10 -4.33 0.34 -37.35
N ASP A 11 -4.95 1.50 -37.55
CA ASP A 11 -4.27 2.71 -38.02
C ASP A 11 -3.79 3.52 -36.81
N PHE A 12 -2.58 4.06 -36.96
CA PHE A 12 -2.00 4.98 -35.97
C PHE A 12 -1.96 6.41 -36.55
N PRO A 13 -2.38 7.44 -35.81
CA PRO A 13 -2.31 8.81 -36.33
C PRO A 13 -0.90 9.20 -36.69
N LEU A 14 -0.73 9.83 -37.86
CA LEU A 14 0.54 10.35 -38.32
C LEU A 14 0.96 11.55 -37.47
N MET A 15 2.18 11.52 -36.95
CA MET A 15 2.80 12.66 -36.28
C MET A 15 3.54 13.50 -37.34
N THR A 16 3.31 14.80 -37.31
CA THR A 16 3.99 15.77 -38.19
C THR A 16 5.39 16.12 -37.63
N ASP A 17 6.21 16.76 -38.44
CA ASP A 17 7.55 17.21 -38.03
C ASP A 17 7.53 18.22 -36.88
N SER A 18 6.41 18.95 -36.70
CA SER A 18 6.18 19.88 -35.60
C SER A 18 5.66 19.21 -34.30
N GLY A 19 5.48 17.87 -34.29
CA GLY A 19 4.99 17.12 -33.14
C GLY A 19 3.48 17.18 -32.93
N THR A 20 2.72 17.52 -33.98
CA THR A 20 1.26 17.50 -33.99
C THR A 20 0.73 16.23 -34.66
N PHE A 21 -0.55 15.94 -34.45
CA PHE A 21 -1.25 14.79 -35.02
C PHE A 21 -2.41 15.26 -35.89
N ILE A 22 -2.60 14.63 -37.03
CA ILE A 22 -3.77 14.88 -37.89
C ILE A 22 -4.87 13.88 -37.49
N ILE A 23 -5.93 14.39 -36.88
CA ILE A 23 -7.07 13.57 -36.43
C ILE A 23 -8.34 14.17 -37.01
N ASN A 24 -9.06 13.37 -37.82
CA ASN A 24 -10.28 13.79 -38.54
C ASN A 24 -10.08 15.08 -39.34
N GLY A 25 -8.92 15.21 -39.99
CA GLY A 25 -8.59 16.37 -40.83
C GLY A 25 -8.16 17.64 -40.06
N ALA A 26 -8.10 17.59 -38.72
CA ALA A 26 -7.66 18.70 -37.88
C ALA A 26 -6.29 18.42 -37.28
N GLU A 27 -5.43 19.42 -37.29
CA GLU A 27 -4.14 19.36 -36.61
C GLU A 27 -4.37 19.52 -35.09
N ARG A 28 -3.89 18.53 -34.31
CA ARG A 28 -4.06 18.48 -32.86
C ARG A 28 -2.73 18.22 -32.18
N VAL A 29 -2.60 18.70 -30.94
CA VAL A 29 -1.43 18.49 -30.08
C VAL A 29 -1.84 17.81 -28.80
N ILE A 30 -0.97 16.92 -28.30
CA ILE A 30 -1.15 16.30 -26.98
C ILE A 30 -0.54 17.22 -25.94
N VAL A 31 -1.33 17.64 -24.97
CA VAL A 31 -0.90 18.51 -23.88
C VAL A 31 -0.46 17.67 -22.69
N SER A 32 0.71 17.97 -22.13
CA SER A 32 1.16 17.37 -20.87
C SER A 32 0.15 17.63 -19.76
N GLN A 33 -0.07 16.63 -18.91
CA GLN A 33 -1.06 16.71 -17.83
C GLN A 33 -0.37 16.76 -16.48
N LEU A 34 -0.87 17.61 -15.58
CA LEU A 34 -0.48 17.63 -14.20
C LEU A 34 -1.46 16.72 -13.43
N VAL A 35 -0.95 15.60 -12.91
CA VAL A 35 -1.75 14.58 -12.20
C VAL A 35 -1.23 14.37 -10.79
N ARG A 36 -2.08 13.83 -9.90
CA ARG A 36 -1.64 13.39 -8.59
C ARG A 36 -0.65 12.24 -8.75
N SER A 37 0.48 12.31 -8.06
CA SER A 37 1.46 11.21 -8.06
C SER A 37 0.85 9.94 -7.45
N PRO A 38 1.13 8.75 -7.98
CA PRO A 38 0.68 7.51 -7.35
C PRO A 38 1.26 7.36 -5.95
N GLY A 39 0.53 6.68 -5.06
CA GLY A 39 0.90 6.48 -3.68
C GLY A 39 -0.31 6.49 -2.75
N VAL A 40 -0.08 6.60 -1.46
CA VAL A 40 -1.11 6.73 -0.44
C VAL A 40 -1.09 8.14 0.16
N TYR A 41 -2.28 8.74 0.29
CA TYR A 41 -2.47 10.09 0.80
C TYR A 41 -3.53 10.10 1.89
N PHE A 42 -3.23 10.78 2.97
CA PHE A 42 -4.11 10.91 4.13
C PHE A 42 -4.63 12.34 4.24
N GLY A 43 -5.93 12.47 4.43
CA GLY A 43 -6.62 13.73 4.56
C GLY A 43 -7.39 13.82 5.86
N LYS A 44 -7.80 15.04 6.19
CA LYS A 44 -8.62 15.36 7.35
C LYS A 44 -9.74 16.30 6.93
N SER A 45 -10.92 16.04 7.45
CA SER A 45 -12.11 16.88 7.27
C SER A 45 -12.84 17.00 8.59
N TYR A 46 -13.85 17.86 8.62
CA TYR A 46 -14.71 18.04 9.80
C TYR A 46 -16.15 17.77 9.41
N ASP A 47 -16.88 17.11 10.27
CA ASP A 47 -18.31 16.94 10.11
C ASP A 47 -19.07 18.23 10.51
N LYS A 48 -20.39 18.20 10.42
CA LYS A 48 -21.26 19.35 10.79
C LYS A 48 -21.19 19.69 12.29
N THR A 49 -20.72 18.75 13.12
CA THR A 49 -20.58 18.93 14.57
C THR A 49 -19.18 19.38 14.99
N GLY A 50 -18.25 19.49 14.04
CA GLY A 50 -16.85 19.83 14.30
C GLY A 50 -15.97 18.62 14.65
N LYS A 51 -16.50 17.39 14.56
CA LYS A 51 -15.72 16.17 14.78
C LYS A 51 -14.73 15.96 13.63
N GLU A 52 -13.49 15.61 13.98
CA GLU A 52 -12.46 15.29 13.01
C GLU A 52 -12.74 13.93 12.34
N LEU A 53 -12.75 13.93 11.02
CA LEU A 53 -12.89 12.75 10.19
C LEU A 53 -11.63 12.60 9.35
N PHE A 54 -11.11 11.39 9.28
CA PHE A 54 -9.91 11.08 8.51
C PHE A 54 -10.26 10.28 7.27
N THR A 55 -9.55 10.56 6.20
CA THR A 55 -9.66 9.87 4.90
C THR A 55 -8.30 9.42 4.44
N ALA A 56 -8.28 8.38 3.63
CA ALA A 56 -7.08 7.99 2.92
C ALA A 56 -7.43 7.60 1.49
N THR A 57 -6.55 7.92 0.56
CA THR A 57 -6.70 7.54 -0.85
C THR A 57 -5.41 6.85 -1.28
N LEU A 58 -5.54 5.63 -1.75
CA LEU A 58 -4.47 4.86 -2.36
C LEU A 58 -4.73 4.85 -3.85
N ASN A 59 -3.93 5.61 -4.59
CA ASN A 59 -4.06 5.71 -6.05
C ASN A 59 -2.83 5.10 -6.74
N PRO A 60 -3.05 4.16 -7.67
CA PRO A 60 -2.01 3.63 -8.50
C PRO A 60 -1.70 4.57 -9.69
N ASN A 61 -0.64 4.26 -10.42
CA ASN A 61 -0.41 4.84 -11.73
C ASN A 61 -1.42 4.30 -12.77
N ARG A 62 -1.74 3.01 -12.65
CA ARG A 62 -2.77 2.31 -13.42
C ARG A 62 -3.44 1.28 -12.53
N GLY A 63 -4.77 1.25 -12.47
CA GLY A 63 -5.54 0.28 -11.70
C GLY A 63 -6.64 0.90 -10.84
N ALA A 64 -7.24 0.07 -10.01
CA ALA A 64 -8.33 0.45 -9.13
C ALA A 64 -7.87 1.33 -7.95
N TRP A 65 -8.66 2.34 -7.63
CA TRP A 65 -8.41 3.21 -6.47
C TRP A 65 -9.03 2.61 -5.22
N LEU A 66 -8.34 2.78 -4.09
CA LEU A 66 -8.89 2.50 -2.77
C LEU A 66 -9.05 3.82 -2.01
N GLU A 67 -10.25 4.09 -1.56
CA GLU A 67 -10.56 5.25 -0.74
C GLU A 67 -11.08 4.77 0.61
N TYR A 68 -10.45 5.23 1.69
CA TYR A 68 -10.89 4.96 3.05
C TYR A 68 -11.51 6.22 3.63
N GLU A 69 -12.61 6.08 4.36
CA GLU A 69 -13.25 7.17 5.05
C GLU A 69 -13.72 6.74 6.46
N THR A 70 -13.63 7.65 7.42
CA THR A 70 -14.23 7.50 8.75
C THR A 70 -15.53 8.25 8.77
N ASP A 71 -16.61 7.67 9.29
CA ASP A 71 -17.86 8.38 9.49
C ASP A 71 -17.98 8.99 10.90
N ALA A 72 -19.08 9.72 11.15
CA ALA A 72 -19.35 10.35 12.43
C ALA A 72 -19.51 9.35 13.61
N ASN A 73 -19.76 8.08 13.31
CA ASN A 73 -19.90 6.99 14.28
C ASN A 73 -18.60 6.18 14.49
N ASP A 74 -17.47 6.72 14.04
CA ASP A 74 -16.16 6.07 14.10
C ASP A 74 -16.04 4.75 13.31
N VAL A 75 -16.91 4.53 12.33
CA VAL A 75 -16.86 3.37 11.46
C VAL A 75 -15.95 3.66 10.27
N PHE A 76 -15.02 2.77 10.02
CA PHE A 76 -14.17 2.82 8.83
C PHE A 76 -14.86 2.17 7.65
N TYR A 77 -14.91 2.87 6.55
CA TYR A 77 -15.40 2.38 5.27
C TYR A 77 -14.31 2.37 4.23
N VAL A 78 -14.41 1.43 3.30
CA VAL A 78 -13.60 1.39 2.08
C VAL A 78 -14.51 1.49 0.87
N ARG A 79 -14.03 2.22 -0.12
CA ARG A 79 -14.62 2.34 -1.45
C ARG A 79 -13.59 1.89 -2.46
N ILE A 80 -13.96 0.96 -3.32
CA ILE A 80 -13.12 0.44 -4.40
C ILE A 80 -13.59 1.11 -5.69
N ASP A 81 -12.72 1.88 -6.30
CA ASP A 81 -13.06 2.81 -7.37
C ASP A 81 -14.23 3.72 -6.94
N LYS A 82 -15.22 3.92 -7.78
CA LYS A 82 -16.40 4.74 -7.51
C LYS A 82 -17.59 3.93 -6.99
N ASN A 83 -17.37 2.68 -6.57
CA ASN A 83 -18.42 1.81 -6.09
C ASN A 83 -18.95 2.23 -4.71
N ARG A 84 -20.03 1.56 -4.26
CA ARG A 84 -20.62 1.80 -2.93
C ARG A 84 -19.64 1.41 -1.83
N LYS A 85 -19.57 2.20 -0.79
CA LYS A 85 -18.75 1.94 0.38
C LYS A 85 -19.21 0.70 1.14
N ILE A 86 -18.24 -0.03 1.68
CA ILE A 86 -18.45 -1.17 2.58
C ILE A 86 -17.64 -0.94 3.87
N PRO A 87 -18.03 -1.52 5.01
CA PRO A 87 -17.18 -1.52 6.20
C PRO A 87 -15.81 -2.10 5.85
N VAL A 88 -14.74 -1.46 6.32
CA VAL A 88 -13.38 -1.88 5.93
C VAL A 88 -13.06 -3.30 6.40
N THR A 89 -13.70 -3.77 7.48
CA THR A 89 -13.55 -5.14 7.99
C THR A 89 -14.01 -6.21 7.00
N VAL A 90 -15.06 -5.94 6.21
CA VAL A 90 -15.49 -6.82 5.12
C VAL A 90 -14.34 -7.05 4.12
N PHE A 91 -13.67 -5.97 3.73
CA PHE A 91 -12.53 -6.03 2.83
C PHE A 91 -11.30 -6.66 3.47
N ILE A 92 -11.02 -6.37 4.74
CA ILE A 92 -9.95 -6.99 5.52
C ILE A 92 -10.14 -8.50 5.60
N ARG A 93 -11.38 -8.98 5.81
CA ARG A 93 -11.69 -10.43 5.78
C ARG A 93 -11.42 -11.04 4.43
N ALA A 94 -11.85 -10.37 3.37
CA ALA A 94 -11.60 -10.80 2.00
C ALA A 94 -10.11 -10.90 1.64
N LEU A 95 -9.24 -10.20 2.38
CA LEU A 95 -7.78 -10.23 2.22
C LEU A 95 -7.06 -11.21 3.17
N GLY A 96 -7.79 -12.04 3.91
CA GLY A 96 -7.22 -13.14 4.69
C GLY A 96 -7.39 -13.08 6.22
N LEU A 97 -7.81 -11.94 6.79
CA LEU A 97 -8.14 -11.86 8.22
C LEU A 97 -9.63 -12.17 8.44
N GLY A 98 -9.99 -13.46 8.33
CA GLY A 98 -11.37 -13.91 8.22
C GLY A 98 -12.26 -13.66 9.43
N ASP A 99 -11.78 -13.78 10.65
CA ASP A 99 -12.58 -13.66 11.86
C ASP A 99 -12.28 -12.43 12.71
N ASP A 100 -13.20 -12.09 13.61
CA ASP A 100 -13.09 -10.90 14.47
C ASP A 100 -11.84 -10.95 15.37
N ALA A 101 -11.45 -12.14 15.82
CA ALA A 101 -10.29 -12.31 16.71
C ALA A 101 -8.99 -12.00 15.96
N LYS A 102 -8.83 -12.47 14.73
CA LYS A 102 -7.68 -12.16 13.88
C LYS A 102 -7.57 -10.67 13.55
N ILE A 103 -8.71 -10.01 13.32
CA ILE A 103 -8.74 -8.55 13.07
C ILE A 103 -8.27 -7.81 14.32
N ARG A 104 -8.77 -8.15 15.52
CA ARG A 104 -8.35 -7.55 16.79
C ARG A 104 -6.88 -7.83 17.10
N ASP A 105 -6.44 -9.05 16.88
CA ASP A 105 -5.03 -9.40 17.07
C ASP A 105 -4.12 -8.59 16.15
N PHE A 106 -4.49 -8.43 14.89
CA PHE A 106 -3.67 -7.71 13.91
C PHE A 106 -3.68 -6.18 14.14
N PHE A 107 -4.86 -5.55 14.23
CA PHE A 107 -4.99 -4.09 14.34
C PHE A 107 -4.97 -3.55 15.77
N GLY A 108 -5.13 -4.39 16.77
CA GLY A 108 -5.31 -4.03 18.17
C GLY A 108 -6.79 -3.78 18.54
N GLU A 109 -7.06 -3.75 19.82
CA GLU A 109 -8.36 -3.40 20.37
C GLU A 109 -8.52 -1.87 20.35
N ASP A 110 -9.28 -1.37 19.39
CA ASP A 110 -9.52 0.05 19.17
C ASP A 110 -11.03 0.31 18.98
N GLU A 111 -11.53 1.40 19.54
CA GLU A 111 -12.95 1.76 19.50
C GLU A 111 -13.50 1.84 18.06
N ARG A 112 -12.67 2.32 17.11
CA ARG A 112 -13.07 2.43 15.70
C ARG A 112 -13.08 1.09 15.00
N ILE A 113 -12.14 0.22 15.33
CA ILE A 113 -12.11 -1.16 14.83
C ILE A 113 -13.32 -1.92 15.37
N GLU A 114 -13.63 -1.80 16.66
CA GLU A 114 -14.81 -2.42 17.26
C GLU A 114 -16.12 -1.88 16.69
N ALA A 115 -16.24 -0.57 16.49
CA ALA A 115 -17.42 0.04 15.86
C ALA A 115 -17.59 -0.48 14.40
N THR A 116 -16.50 -0.69 13.70
CA THR A 116 -16.52 -1.22 12.32
C THR A 116 -16.91 -2.69 12.31
N ILE A 117 -16.37 -3.50 13.22
CA ILE A 117 -16.74 -4.92 13.38
C ILE A 117 -18.24 -5.05 13.72
N ALA A 118 -18.75 -4.19 14.59
CA ALA A 118 -20.19 -4.16 14.95
C ALA A 118 -21.10 -3.82 13.77
N LYS A 119 -20.60 -3.04 12.82
CA LYS A 119 -21.32 -2.68 11.59
C LYS A 119 -21.23 -3.73 10.49
N ASP A 120 -20.23 -4.60 10.57
CA ASP A 120 -19.97 -5.65 9.60
C ASP A 120 -20.91 -6.84 9.81
N SER A 121 -21.63 -7.23 8.77
CA SER A 121 -22.52 -8.40 8.78
C SER A 121 -21.81 -9.71 8.46
N THR A 122 -20.55 -9.66 7.99
CA THR A 122 -19.77 -10.84 7.62
C THR A 122 -18.97 -11.38 8.80
N LYS A 123 -18.64 -12.68 8.81
CA LYS A 123 -17.95 -13.33 9.92
C LYS A 123 -16.79 -14.23 9.49
N SER A 124 -16.59 -14.41 8.19
CA SER A 124 -15.54 -15.24 7.62
C SER A 124 -14.89 -14.60 6.40
N GLU A 125 -13.78 -15.15 5.97
CA GLU A 125 -13.09 -14.74 4.75
C GLU A 125 -13.99 -14.92 3.51
N GLU A 126 -14.68 -16.06 3.42
CA GLU A 126 -15.59 -16.36 2.33
C GLU A 126 -16.75 -15.36 2.26
N GLU A 127 -17.38 -15.04 3.38
CA GLU A 127 -18.44 -14.03 3.45
C GLU A 127 -17.92 -12.65 3.06
N GLY A 128 -16.71 -12.28 3.51
CA GLY A 128 -16.05 -11.04 3.13
C GLY A 128 -15.80 -10.94 1.62
N LEU A 129 -15.30 -12.01 1.00
CA LEU A 129 -15.11 -12.11 -0.44
C LEU A 129 -16.43 -11.94 -1.20
N LEU A 130 -17.45 -12.69 -0.83
CA LEU A 130 -18.75 -12.65 -1.47
C LEU A 130 -19.43 -11.28 -1.35
N GLU A 131 -19.38 -10.66 -0.16
CA GLU A 131 -20.00 -9.34 0.03
C GLU A 131 -19.25 -8.25 -0.73
N THR A 132 -17.91 -8.29 -0.75
CA THR A 132 -17.10 -7.38 -1.56
C THR A 132 -17.44 -7.52 -3.04
N TYR A 133 -17.55 -8.75 -3.54
CA TYR A 133 -17.91 -9.01 -4.93
C TYR A 133 -19.32 -8.50 -5.30
N ARG A 134 -20.32 -8.72 -4.43
CA ARG A 134 -21.68 -8.18 -4.63
C ARG A 134 -21.71 -6.67 -4.79
N LYS A 135 -20.86 -5.96 -4.06
CA LYS A 135 -20.77 -4.49 -4.17
C LYS A 135 -20.04 -4.03 -5.43
N LEU A 136 -19.05 -4.81 -5.89
CA LEU A 136 -18.31 -4.51 -7.11
C LEU A 136 -19.07 -4.86 -8.38
N ARG A 137 -19.82 -5.98 -8.35
CA ARG A 137 -20.60 -6.50 -9.48
C ARG A 137 -22.04 -6.82 -9.11
N PRO A 138 -22.87 -5.77 -8.95
CA PRO A 138 -24.29 -5.98 -8.65
C PRO A 138 -24.98 -6.78 -9.78
N GLY A 139 -25.71 -7.82 -9.41
CA GLY A 139 -26.50 -8.63 -10.37
C GLY A 139 -25.82 -9.91 -10.86
N GLU A 140 -24.54 -10.11 -10.58
CA GLU A 140 -23.86 -11.39 -10.83
C GLU A 140 -23.95 -12.30 -9.59
N PRO A 141 -24.27 -13.60 -9.75
CA PRO A 141 -24.26 -14.53 -8.62
C PRO A 141 -22.83 -14.73 -8.13
N PRO A 142 -22.53 -14.43 -6.86
CA PRO A 142 -21.17 -14.50 -6.36
C PRO A 142 -20.78 -15.95 -6.05
N THR A 143 -19.57 -16.35 -6.46
CA THR A 143 -18.88 -17.55 -5.98
C THR A 143 -17.55 -17.13 -5.34
N VAL A 144 -17.04 -17.95 -4.41
CA VAL A 144 -15.76 -17.66 -3.74
C VAL A 144 -14.63 -17.55 -4.76
N GLU A 145 -14.60 -18.45 -5.74
CA GLU A 145 -13.58 -18.46 -6.79
C GLU A 145 -13.62 -17.20 -7.67
N SER A 146 -14.81 -16.80 -8.13
CA SER A 146 -14.97 -15.61 -8.97
C SER A 146 -14.67 -14.33 -8.18
N ALA A 147 -15.04 -14.26 -6.91
CA ALA A 147 -14.75 -13.14 -6.04
C ALA A 147 -13.24 -13.00 -5.77
N SER A 148 -12.57 -14.10 -5.43
CA SER A 148 -11.13 -14.13 -5.22
C SER A 148 -10.36 -13.77 -6.49
N SER A 149 -10.73 -14.36 -7.63
CA SER A 149 -10.11 -14.03 -8.93
C SER A 149 -10.31 -12.58 -9.32
N HIS A 150 -11.48 -12.01 -9.03
CA HIS A 150 -11.78 -10.61 -9.34
C HIS A 150 -10.95 -9.64 -8.49
N ILE A 151 -10.88 -9.86 -7.18
CA ILE A 151 -10.09 -9.04 -6.25
C ILE A 151 -8.60 -9.14 -6.59
N ASN A 152 -8.10 -10.35 -6.85
CA ASN A 152 -6.72 -10.56 -7.27
C ASN A 152 -6.40 -9.83 -8.58
N GLY A 153 -7.30 -9.89 -9.55
CA GLY A 153 -7.17 -9.18 -10.82
C GLY A 153 -7.22 -7.66 -10.69
N LEU A 154 -7.95 -7.12 -9.71
CA LEU A 154 -8.04 -5.69 -9.48
C LEU A 154 -6.79 -5.09 -8.85
N PHE A 155 -6.17 -5.78 -7.88
CA PHE A 155 -5.12 -5.21 -7.03
C PHE A 155 -3.75 -5.87 -7.16
N PHE A 156 -3.70 -7.17 -7.47
CA PHE A 156 -2.48 -7.96 -7.38
C PHE A 156 -1.97 -8.49 -8.72
N ASP A 157 -2.69 -8.25 -9.82
CA ASP A 157 -2.22 -8.61 -11.17
C ASP A 157 -1.39 -7.45 -11.76
N PRO A 158 -0.08 -7.62 -11.99
CA PRO A 158 0.78 -6.56 -12.54
C PRO A 158 0.43 -6.13 -13.97
N ARG A 159 -0.40 -6.89 -14.67
CA ARG A 159 -0.94 -6.51 -15.98
C ARG A 159 -2.06 -5.48 -15.89
N ARG A 160 -2.77 -5.42 -14.76
CA ARG A 160 -3.93 -4.54 -14.53
C ARG A 160 -3.64 -3.44 -13.54
N TYR A 161 -2.74 -3.67 -12.60
CA TYR A 161 -2.40 -2.75 -11.54
C TYR A 161 -0.91 -2.44 -11.54
N ASP A 162 -0.57 -1.16 -11.55
CA ASP A 162 0.81 -0.69 -11.50
C ASP A 162 0.92 0.55 -10.62
N LEU A 163 1.74 0.47 -9.58
CA LEU A 163 2.09 1.61 -8.73
C LEU A 163 3.10 2.54 -9.37
N SER A 164 3.80 2.11 -10.38
CA SER A 164 5.07 2.65 -10.83
C SER A 164 6.16 2.64 -9.74
N ARG A 165 7.39 2.82 -10.15
CA ARG A 165 8.54 2.94 -9.22
C ARG A 165 8.37 4.11 -8.24
N PHE A 166 7.88 5.23 -8.74
CA PHE A 166 7.67 6.42 -7.93
C PHE A 166 6.58 6.23 -6.88
N GLY A 167 5.46 5.58 -7.25
CA GLY A 167 4.38 5.25 -6.31
C GLY A 167 4.82 4.29 -5.23
N ARG A 168 5.59 3.27 -5.58
CA ARG A 168 6.18 2.32 -4.63
C ARG A 168 7.11 3.03 -3.64
N TYR A 169 7.98 3.91 -4.12
CA TYR A 169 8.85 4.71 -3.28
C TYR A 169 8.06 5.59 -2.29
N LYS A 170 7.04 6.33 -2.78
CA LYS A 170 6.21 7.18 -1.92
C LYS A 170 5.46 6.38 -0.87
N MET A 171 4.89 5.25 -1.25
CA MET A 171 4.15 4.37 -0.35
C MET A 171 5.06 3.82 0.74
N ASN A 172 6.20 3.27 0.39
CA ASN A 172 7.18 2.75 1.33
C ASN A 172 7.66 3.82 2.31
N LYS A 173 7.92 5.04 1.82
CA LYS A 173 8.34 6.17 2.65
C LYS A 173 7.26 6.61 3.63
N LYS A 174 5.98 6.62 3.20
CA LYS A 174 4.85 7.04 4.04
C LYS A 174 4.50 6.00 5.10
N LEU A 175 4.51 4.72 4.73
CA LEU A 175 4.12 3.62 5.60
C LEU A 175 5.27 3.07 6.45
N ALA A 176 6.51 3.56 6.27
CA ALA A 176 7.65 3.19 7.11
C ALA A 176 7.41 3.54 8.59
N ILE A 177 8.01 2.75 9.48
CA ILE A 177 7.70 2.84 10.92
C ILE A 177 8.39 4.03 11.60
N GLY A 178 9.64 4.34 11.22
CA GLY A 178 10.51 5.25 11.96
C GLY A 178 9.88 6.62 12.24
N ARG A 179 9.39 7.30 11.22
CA ARG A 179 8.77 8.63 11.36
C ARG A 179 7.47 8.63 12.17
N ARG A 180 6.81 7.49 12.22
CA ARG A 180 5.51 7.34 12.91
C ARG A 180 5.67 7.13 14.40
N ILE A 181 6.78 6.54 14.84
CA ILE A 181 7.04 6.20 16.26
C ILE A 181 7.94 7.21 16.96
N GLN A 182 8.69 8.01 16.21
CA GLN A 182 9.61 8.99 16.76
C GLN A 182 8.91 9.98 17.70
N GLY A 183 9.46 10.16 18.89
CA GLY A 183 8.97 11.12 19.89
C GLY A 183 7.88 10.58 20.83
N PHE A 184 7.34 9.40 20.54
CA PHE A 184 6.39 8.71 21.41
C PHE A 184 7.11 7.82 22.44
N VAL A 185 6.36 7.33 23.44
CA VAL A 185 6.85 6.38 24.44
C VAL A 185 6.50 4.96 23.97
N ALA A 186 7.48 4.06 24.04
CA ALA A 186 7.24 2.64 23.75
C ALA A 186 6.41 1.99 24.87
N ALA A 187 5.30 1.34 24.52
CA ALA A 187 4.50 0.58 25.47
C ALA A 187 5.12 -0.80 25.78
N ARG A 188 5.86 -1.33 24.81
CA ARG A 188 6.56 -2.62 24.89
C ARG A 188 7.98 -2.48 24.35
N ASP A 189 8.83 -3.44 24.70
CA ASP A 189 10.18 -3.49 24.18
C ASP A 189 10.20 -3.52 22.65
N ILE A 190 11.09 -2.73 22.06
CA ILE A 190 11.36 -2.75 20.61
C ILE A 190 12.65 -3.54 20.43
N VAL A 191 12.55 -4.68 19.75
CA VAL A 191 13.64 -5.63 19.55
C VAL A 191 13.89 -5.83 18.06
N ALA A 192 15.17 -5.84 17.66
CA ALA A 192 15.57 -6.14 16.29
C ALA A 192 15.23 -7.58 15.92
N PRO A 193 14.49 -7.83 14.81
CA PRO A 193 13.92 -9.17 14.53
C PRO A 193 14.97 -10.25 14.22
N LEU A 194 16.14 -9.88 13.69
CA LEU A 194 17.18 -10.85 13.32
C LEU A 194 18.21 -11.08 14.43
N THR A 195 18.55 -10.03 15.18
CA THR A 195 19.64 -10.08 16.18
C THR A 195 19.14 -10.29 17.61
N GLY A 196 17.86 -9.99 17.87
CA GLY A 196 17.30 -9.97 19.23
C GLY A 196 17.79 -8.79 20.09
N GLU A 197 18.49 -7.82 19.50
CA GLU A 197 18.98 -6.63 20.19
C GLU A 197 17.82 -5.77 20.69
N LEU A 198 17.87 -5.36 21.97
CA LEU A 198 16.93 -4.40 22.54
C LEU A 198 17.28 -2.99 22.06
N LEU A 199 16.39 -2.40 21.25
CA LEU A 199 16.56 -1.05 20.71
C LEU A 199 15.94 0.03 21.59
N CYS A 200 14.83 -0.28 22.24
CA CYS A 200 14.13 0.59 23.18
C CYS A 200 13.36 -0.24 24.18
N ALA A 201 13.53 0.03 25.48
CA ALA A 201 12.77 -0.65 26.52
C ALA A 201 11.36 -0.06 26.66
N ALA A 202 10.42 -0.87 27.14
CA ALA A 202 9.08 -0.42 27.49
C ALA A 202 9.15 0.77 28.50
N GLY A 203 8.34 1.80 28.26
CA GLY A 203 8.31 3.01 29.07
C GLY A 203 9.33 4.09 28.66
N GLU A 204 10.27 3.79 27.77
CA GLU A 204 11.23 4.76 27.28
C GLU A 204 10.70 5.56 26.08
N LYS A 205 11.16 6.81 25.97
CA LYS A 205 10.85 7.67 24.82
C LYS A 205 11.69 7.26 23.62
N ILE A 206 11.06 7.06 22.49
CA ILE A 206 11.69 6.68 21.25
C ILE A 206 12.36 7.92 20.62
N SER A 207 13.69 7.96 20.63
CA SER A 207 14.45 9.00 19.96
C SER A 207 14.43 8.85 18.44
N ALA A 208 14.87 9.89 17.71
CA ALA A 208 15.04 9.81 16.25
C ALA A 208 16.02 8.70 15.84
N GLU A 209 17.11 8.53 16.60
CA GLU A 209 18.12 7.50 16.36
C GLU A 209 17.55 6.11 16.58
N THR A 210 16.83 5.89 17.69
CA THR A 210 16.17 4.63 17.98
C THR A 210 15.10 4.28 16.95
N ALA A 211 14.29 5.24 16.54
CA ALA A 211 13.28 5.06 15.49
C ALA A 211 13.92 4.65 14.14
N MET A 212 15.04 5.28 13.78
CA MET A 212 15.80 4.94 12.58
C MET A 212 16.43 3.54 12.70
N ALA A 213 16.99 3.18 13.85
CA ALA A 213 17.56 1.87 14.10
C ALA A 213 16.48 0.77 14.02
N ALA A 214 15.29 1.02 14.56
CA ALA A 214 14.16 0.11 14.44
C ALA A 214 13.75 -0.11 12.97
N GLU A 215 13.64 0.95 12.19
CA GLU A 215 13.30 0.86 10.77
C GLU A 215 14.37 0.10 9.97
N LYS A 216 15.65 0.37 10.20
CA LYS A 216 16.77 -0.28 9.52
C LYS A 216 16.92 -1.76 9.88
N SER A 217 16.57 -2.15 11.11
CA SER A 217 16.66 -3.55 11.56
C SER A 217 15.47 -4.42 11.17
N GLY A 218 14.47 -3.86 10.49
CA GLY A 218 13.32 -4.60 9.99
C GLY A 218 12.16 -4.71 10.98
N VAL A 219 12.12 -3.89 12.01
CA VAL A 219 10.95 -3.78 12.90
C VAL A 219 9.76 -3.29 12.12
N SER A 220 8.67 -4.07 12.08
CA SER A 220 7.44 -3.76 11.36
C SER A 220 6.25 -3.44 12.27
N LEU A 221 6.39 -3.69 13.56
CA LEU A 221 5.36 -3.51 14.57
C LEU A 221 5.94 -2.87 15.83
N VAL A 222 5.30 -1.80 16.29
CA VAL A 222 5.63 -1.14 17.56
C VAL A 222 4.34 -0.79 18.30
N TYR A 223 4.36 -0.97 19.63
CA TYR A 223 3.28 -0.53 20.50
C TYR A 223 3.68 0.79 21.17
N LEU A 224 2.84 1.81 21.02
CA LEU A 224 3.03 3.13 21.63
C LEU A 224 2.11 3.29 22.83
N ALA A 225 2.61 3.88 23.91
CA ALA A 225 1.83 4.26 25.07
C ALA A 225 1.28 5.67 24.90
N LEU A 226 -0.03 5.81 24.81
CA LEU A 226 -0.75 7.09 24.67
C LEU A 226 -1.98 7.07 25.58
N ASP A 227 -2.04 8.01 26.53
CA ASP A 227 -3.21 8.25 27.39
C ASP A 227 -3.86 6.96 27.95
N ASP A 228 -3.07 6.12 28.62
CA ASP A 228 -3.50 4.82 29.20
C ASP A 228 -3.93 3.75 28.17
N LYS A 229 -3.68 3.98 26.90
CA LYS A 229 -3.94 3.03 25.80
C LYS A 229 -2.64 2.60 25.12
N GLU A 230 -2.62 1.38 24.63
CA GLU A 230 -1.59 0.91 23.70
C GLU A 230 -2.06 1.13 22.26
N ILE A 231 -1.30 1.87 21.50
CA ILE A 231 -1.57 2.09 20.07
C ILE A 231 -0.59 1.25 19.24
N LYS A 232 -1.15 0.36 18.45
CA LYS A 232 -0.38 -0.51 17.57
C LYS A 232 -0.03 0.22 16.27
N VAL A 233 1.25 0.30 15.95
CA VAL A 233 1.77 0.92 14.72
C VAL A 233 2.39 -0.18 13.86
N ILE A 234 1.85 -0.35 12.66
CA ILE A 234 2.23 -1.40 11.71
C ILE A 234 2.76 -0.74 10.44
N SER A 235 3.94 -1.14 9.99
CA SER A 235 4.47 -0.74 8.69
C SER A 235 4.06 -1.73 7.59
N ASN A 236 4.39 -1.40 6.35
CA ASN A 236 4.22 -2.34 5.23
C ASN A 236 5.35 -3.37 5.08
N GLY A 237 6.20 -3.51 6.09
CA GLY A 237 7.24 -4.55 6.14
C GLY A 237 8.35 -4.42 5.10
N THR A 238 8.63 -3.21 4.62
CA THR A 238 9.73 -2.99 3.67
C THR A 238 10.99 -2.46 4.33
N VAL A 239 12.14 -2.88 3.85
CA VAL A 239 13.48 -2.51 4.35
C VAL A 239 14.42 -2.13 3.21
N ALA A 240 15.51 -1.44 3.53
CA ALA A 240 16.60 -1.26 2.59
C ALA A 240 17.47 -2.53 2.59
N ALA A 241 17.63 -3.18 1.43
CA ALA A 241 18.36 -4.45 1.34
C ALA A 241 19.82 -4.33 1.79
N ASN A 242 20.46 -3.18 1.52
CA ASN A 242 21.85 -2.93 1.89
C ASN A 242 22.10 -2.91 3.41
N ASP A 243 21.07 -2.74 4.24
CA ASP A 243 21.23 -2.83 5.70
C ASP A 243 21.44 -4.29 6.18
N PHE A 244 21.21 -5.29 5.31
CA PHE A 244 21.27 -6.72 5.63
C PHE A 244 22.27 -7.51 4.80
N LEU A 245 22.80 -6.93 3.73
CA LEU A 245 23.71 -7.59 2.79
C LEU A 245 25.14 -7.12 2.99
N SER A 246 26.10 -7.99 2.70
CA SER A 246 27.54 -7.66 2.70
C SER A 246 28.03 -7.03 1.39
N PHE A 247 27.15 -6.88 0.39
CA PHE A 247 27.42 -6.31 -0.92
C PHE A 247 26.34 -5.32 -1.32
N ASP A 248 26.55 -4.53 -2.37
CA ASP A 248 25.57 -3.55 -2.83
C ASP A 248 24.45 -4.23 -3.63
N ALA A 249 23.22 -4.17 -3.13
CA ALA A 249 22.03 -4.74 -3.75
C ALA A 249 21.75 -4.16 -5.15
N THR A 250 22.28 -2.97 -5.47
CA THR A 250 22.12 -2.35 -6.79
C THR A 250 22.78 -3.17 -7.89
N GLU A 251 23.83 -3.96 -7.57
CA GLU A 251 24.47 -4.89 -8.50
C GLU A 251 23.51 -5.98 -9.00
N CYS A 252 22.51 -6.35 -8.17
CA CYS A 252 21.43 -7.29 -8.52
C CYS A 252 20.18 -6.57 -9.05
N GLY A 253 20.27 -5.28 -9.39
CA GLY A 253 19.14 -4.49 -9.87
C GLY A 253 18.10 -4.12 -8.80
N ILE A 254 18.44 -4.24 -7.51
CA ILE A 254 17.61 -3.86 -6.37
C ILE A 254 17.91 -2.40 -6.02
N ASN A 255 17.08 -1.47 -6.49
CA ASN A 255 17.27 -0.03 -6.30
C ASN A 255 16.21 0.59 -5.36
N GLU A 256 15.38 -0.23 -4.74
CA GLU A 256 14.26 0.19 -3.90
C GLU A 256 14.20 -0.63 -2.61
N ARG A 257 13.36 -0.19 -1.69
CA ARG A 257 13.09 -0.99 -0.48
C ARG A 257 12.39 -2.29 -0.88
N VAL A 258 12.78 -3.38 -0.23
CA VAL A 258 12.31 -4.73 -0.50
C VAL A 258 11.42 -5.24 0.63
N ASN A 259 10.59 -6.23 0.33
CA ASN A 259 9.82 -6.94 1.35
C ASN A 259 10.79 -7.69 2.29
N PHE A 260 10.69 -7.41 3.58
CA PHE A 260 11.59 -7.98 4.59
C PHE A 260 11.42 -9.49 4.75
N SER A 261 10.20 -10.00 4.67
CA SER A 261 9.95 -11.45 4.79
C SER A 261 10.59 -12.22 3.63
N GLU A 262 10.52 -11.70 2.42
CA GLU A 262 11.15 -12.29 1.24
C GLU A 262 12.68 -12.20 1.31
N LEU A 263 13.21 -11.07 1.76
CA LEU A 263 14.65 -10.92 1.97
C LEU A 263 15.15 -11.87 3.04
N ARG A 264 14.45 -11.96 4.18
CA ARG A 264 14.80 -12.86 5.27
C ARG A 264 14.82 -14.32 4.81
N ALA A 265 13.84 -14.74 4.02
CA ALA A 265 13.82 -16.10 3.48
C ALA A 265 15.08 -16.42 2.66
N ILE A 266 15.57 -15.47 1.86
CA ILE A 266 16.84 -15.62 1.10
C ILE A 266 18.05 -15.71 2.05
N LEU A 267 18.10 -14.85 3.07
CA LEU A 267 19.19 -14.85 4.06
C LEU A 267 19.22 -16.12 4.91
N ASP A 268 18.04 -16.69 5.21
CA ASP A 268 17.92 -17.95 5.95
C ASP A 268 18.25 -19.18 5.07
N GLU A 269 18.08 -19.07 3.74
CA GLU A 269 18.35 -20.16 2.79
C GLU A 269 19.86 -20.37 2.56
N THR A 270 20.61 -19.28 2.43
CA THR A 270 22.06 -19.36 2.17
C THR A 270 22.84 -18.19 2.77
N SER A 271 24.06 -18.47 3.22
CA SER A 271 25.06 -17.47 3.60
C SER A 271 26.09 -17.19 2.52
N ASP A 272 26.06 -17.92 1.41
CA ASP A 272 26.94 -17.71 0.27
C ASP A 272 26.52 -16.47 -0.52
N VAL A 273 27.47 -15.56 -0.77
CA VAL A 273 27.23 -14.27 -1.40
C VAL A 273 26.77 -14.41 -2.85
N ASP A 274 27.35 -15.35 -3.59
CA ASP A 274 27.02 -15.52 -5.01
C ASP A 274 25.63 -16.16 -5.16
N GLU A 275 25.29 -17.13 -4.31
CA GLU A 275 23.94 -17.69 -4.24
C GLU A 275 22.90 -16.63 -3.82
N GLN A 276 23.24 -15.78 -2.84
CA GLN A 276 22.36 -14.67 -2.44
C GLN A 276 22.09 -13.72 -3.61
N ARG A 277 23.09 -13.39 -4.42
CA ARG A 277 22.94 -12.55 -5.62
C ARG A 277 21.98 -13.18 -6.63
N GLU A 278 22.17 -14.46 -6.95
CA GLU A 278 21.29 -15.20 -7.86
C GLU A 278 19.83 -15.24 -7.34
N LEU A 279 19.64 -15.50 -6.05
CA LEU A 279 18.32 -15.53 -5.44
C LEU A 279 17.65 -14.15 -5.43
N LEU A 280 18.39 -13.07 -5.20
CA LEU A 280 17.89 -11.71 -5.26
C LEU A 280 17.41 -11.35 -6.68
N GLU A 281 18.19 -11.67 -7.70
CA GLU A 281 17.84 -11.44 -9.10
C GLU A 281 16.59 -12.24 -9.50
N LYS A 282 16.56 -13.53 -9.16
CA LYS A 282 15.45 -14.43 -9.46
C LYS A 282 14.13 -14.02 -8.78
N ASN A 283 14.20 -13.55 -7.55
CA ASN A 283 13.02 -13.18 -6.75
C ASN A 283 12.72 -11.68 -6.77
N ARG A 284 13.30 -10.92 -7.68
CA ARG A 284 13.17 -9.46 -7.73
C ARG A 284 11.73 -8.97 -7.72
N ASP A 285 10.83 -9.59 -8.49
CA ASP A 285 9.41 -9.18 -8.55
C ASP A 285 8.64 -9.48 -7.25
N ARG A 286 9.11 -10.42 -6.43
CA ARG A 286 8.58 -10.70 -5.08
C ARG A 286 9.14 -9.74 -4.04
N LEU A 287 10.41 -9.38 -4.15
CA LEU A 287 11.08 -8.42 -3.29
C LEU A 287 10.52 -7.01 -3.49
N ILE A 288 10.33 -6.61 -4.75
CA ILE A 288 9.81 -5.29 -5.12
C ILE A 288 8.54 -5.47 -5.93
N SER A 289 7.39 -5.46 -5.26
CA SER A 289 6.11 -5.62 -5.93
C SER A 289 5.77 -4.38 -6.78
N LYS A 290 5.37 -4.60 -8.03
CA LYS A 290 4.82 -3.57 -8.92
C LYS A 290 3.38 -3.19 -8.56
N THR A 291 2.68 -4.10 -7.90
CA THR A 291 1.31 -3.92 -7.44
C THR A 291 1.28 -3.48 -5.98
N VAL A 292 0.11 -3.05 -5.51
CA VAL A 292 -0.14 -2.96 -4.08
C VAL A 292 -0.05 -4.35 -3.46
N THR A 293 0.36 -4.43 -2.21
CA THR A 293 0.39 -5.67 -1.43
C THR A 293 -0.67 -5.63 -0.33
N VAL A 294 -1.01 -6.79 0.23
CA VAL A 294 -1.90 -6.86 1.40
C VAL A 294 -1.31 -6.08 2.57
N ASP A 295 0.02 -6.15 2.76
CA ASP A 295 0.72 -5.40 3.81
C ASP A 295 0.60 -3.88 3.61
N ASP A 296 0.65 -3.39 2.38
CA ASP A 296 0.41 -1.97 2.08
C ASP A 296 -1.00 -1.53 2.47
N ILE A 297 -2.00 -2.35 2.15
CA ILE A 297 -3.40 -2.09 2.47
C ILE A 297 -3.60 -2.06 3.99
N PHE A 298 -3.12 -3.08 4.69
CA PHE A 298 -3.26 -3.16 6.14
C PHE A 298 -2.48 -2.06 6.86
N ALA A 299 -1.27 -1.73 6.42
CA ALA A 299 -0.50 -0.63 6.96
C ALA A 299 -1.18 0.73 6.72
N SER A 300 -1.83 0.93 5.58
CA SER A 300 -2.58 2.16 5.29
C SER A 300 -3.83 2.30 6.18
N ILE A 301 -4.55 1.22 6.44
CA ILE A 301 -5.69 1.19 7.38
C ILE A 301 -5.20 1.49 8.80
N ASN A 302 -4.11 0.86 9.22
CA ASN A 302 -3.49 1.12 10.52
C ASN A 302 -3.01 2.58 10.66
N TYR A 303 -2.44 3.15 9.59
CA TYR A 303 -2.04 4.56 9.55
C TYR A 303 -3.26 5.49 9.75
N LEU A 304 -4.35 5.19 9.03
CA LEU A 304 -5.60 5.95 9.16
C LEU A 304 -6.14 5.91 10.60
N ASN A 305 -6.12 4.74 11.24
CA ASN A 305 -6.51 4.60 12.64
C ASN A 305 -5.58 5.39 13.56
N GLY A 306 -4.26 5.33 13.32
CA GLY A 306 -3.25 6.06 14.07
C GLY A 306 -3.46 7.58 14.04
N LEU A 307 -3.91 8.15 12.91
CA LEU A 307 -4.23 9.58 12.80
C LEU A 307 -5.26 10.04 13.83
N GLY A 308 -6.23 9.20 14.13
CA GLY A 308 -7.23 9.49 15.16
C GLY A 308 -6.66 9.55 16.58
N HIS A 309 -5.49 8.99 16.80
CA HIS A 309 -4.73 9.03 18.06
C HIS A 309 -3.55 10.01 18.03
N GLY A 310 -3.45 10.83 16.97
CA GLY A 310 -2.34 11.76 16.81
C GLY A 310 -1.03 11.13 16.30
N VAL A 311 -1.07 9.89 15.85
CA VAL A 311 0.09 9.17 15.27
C VAL A 311 0.04 9.28 13.74
N GLY A 312 1.04 9.90 13.16
CA GLY A 312 1.12 10.14 11.72
C GLY A 312 0.79 11.59 11.33
N THR A 313 0.79 11.87 10.06
CA THR A 313 0.55 13.21 9.49
C THR A 313 -0.34 13.13 8.27
N VAL A 314 -1.21 14.12 8.11
CA VAL A 314 -2.00 14.31 6.89
C VAL A 314 -1.14 14.90 5.77
N ASP A 315 -1.56 14.70 4.54
CA ASP A 315 -0.86 15.16 3.36
C ASP A 315 -1.55 16.38 2.75
N ASP A 316 -0.77 17.31 2.24
CA ASP A 316 -1.25 18.38 1.37
C ASP A 316 -1.27 17.86 -0.08
N ILE A 317 -2.47 17.67 -0.61
CA ILE A 317 -2.68 17.14 -1.95
C ILE A 317 -2.24 18.14 -3.02
N ASP A 318 -2.30 19.42 -2.74
CA ASP A 318 -1.99 20.49 -3.69
C ASP A 318 -0.51 20.84 -3.72
N HIS A 319 0.25 20.33 -2.75
CA HIS A 319 1.70 20.50 -2.75
C HIS A 319 2.33 19.89 -4.00
N LEU A 320 3.22 20.65 -4.67
CA LEU A 320 3.86 20.21 -5.92
C LEU A 320 4.65 18.90 -5.82
N GLY A 321 5.15 18.57 -4.63
CA GLY A 321 5.78 17.28 -4.34
C GLY A 321 4.82 16.08 -4.43
N ASN A 322 3.50 16.31 -4.42
CA ASN A 322 2.45 15.31 -4.54
C ASN A 322 1.79 15.28 -5.92
N ARG A 323 2.27 16.11 -6.83
CA ARG A 323 1.79 16.18 -8.21
C ARG A 323 2.96 15.91 -9.15
N ARG A 324 2.67 15.27 -10.28
CA ARG A 324 3.67 15.01 -11.32
C ARG A 324 3.15 15.41 -12.69
N ILE A 325 4.06 15.70 -13.59
CA ILE A 325 3.72 15.96 -15.00
C ILE A 325 3.77 14.64 -15.74
N ARG A 326 2.66 14.31 -16.39
CA ARG A 326 2.57 13.23 -17.36
C ARG A 326 2.91 13.78 -18.73
N SER A 327 4.05 13.38 -19.26
CA SER A 327 4.58 13.89 -20.53
C SER A 327 3.84 13.30 -21.73
N VAL A 328 4.03 13.91 -22.90
CA VAL A 328 3.45 13.46 -24.18
C VAL A 328 3.85 12.02 -24.49
N GLY A 329 5.12 11.65 -24.29
CA GLY A 329 5.61 10.28 -24.53
C GLY A 329 4.91 9.23 -23.67
N GLU A 330 4.69 9.52 -22.38
CA GLU A 330 3.95 8.64 -21.47
C GLU A 330 2.49 8.49 -21.90
N LEU A 331 1.85 9.58 -22.30
CA LEU A 331 0.45 9.57 -22.76
C LEU A 331 0.28 8.74 -24.03
N LEU A 332 1.23 8.84 -24.98
CA LEU A 332 1.23 8.03 -26.19
C LEU A 332 1.49 6.55 -25.92
N GLN A 333 2.44 6.26 -25.03
CA GLN A 333 2.76 4.86 -24.70
C GLN A 333 1.57 4.12 -24.06
N ASN A 334 0.71 4.84 -23.34
CA ASN A 334 -0.45 4.25 -22.67
C ASN A 334 -1.65 4.02 -23.62
N GLN A 335 -1.62 4.55 -24.82
CA GLN A 335 -2.63 4.30 -25.89
C GLN A 335 -2.24 3.08 -26.73
#